data_5b112b5174764d3edc90a8e01d3a2d93
#
_entry.id   5b112b5174764d3edc90a8e01d3a2d93
#
_cell.length_a   1.000
_cell.length_b   1.000
_cell.length_c   1.000
_cell.angle_alpha   90.00
_cell.angle_beta   90.00
_cell.angle_gamma   90.00
#
_symmetry.space_group_name_H-M   'P 1'
#
loop_
_entity.id
_entity.type
_entity.pdbx_description
1 polymer ?
#
loop_
_entity_poly.entity_id
_entity_poly.type
_entity_poly.pdbx_seq_one_letter_code
_entity_poly.pdbx_strand_id
1 'polypeptide(L)'
;MKMLSFALLVSVCASGAQAETLTLSPTDITEWKAVQARVESRDIVPARARIGGVIEELTISEGDLVTAGQKIGLVKDDKIAFQIAALDAQLAAYAAQLETAESELERGETLVERGVVTRQRLAQLSTDVEVTRNQIAATEAQRAVLTQQETEGAVIAPADGRVLTVPATRGSVIMPGEPVATIGSGGFYLRLAVPERFAGSLEAGAEIRVATGGEEAAGRLAKIYPQIDNGRVIADVEVEKLDTAFVNARVLVEVPIGSRKALLAPLDAVVNRHGIDFMSVEDHDGAVVERAVILGAEQDGDNAGLVEVISGVSAGDKVVRP
;
A
#
# COMPACT_ATOMS: atom_id res chain seq x y z
N MET A 1 -14.27 -10.35 101.14
CA MET A 1 -14.41 -10.77 99.74
C MET A 1 -14.45 -9.53 98.88
N LYS A 2 -13.34 -9.23 98.20
CA LYS A 2 -13.15 -8.02 97.39
C LYS A 2 -13.44 -8.31 95.96
N MET A 3 -14.43 -7.68 95.34
CA MET A 3 -14.70 -7.70 93.92
C MET A 3 -13.81 -6.67 93.22
N LEU A 4 -12.94 -7.10 92.34
CA LEU A 4 -12.16 -6.26 91.44
C LEU A 4 -12.99 -6.06 90.15
N SER A 5 -13.44 -4.84 89.88
CA SER A 5 -13.98 -4.41 88.58
C SER A 5 -12.86 -4.08 87.63
N PHE A 6 -12.82 -4.75 86.53
CA PHE A 6 -11.87 -4.51 85.42
C PHE A 6 -12.56 -3.67 84.36
N ALA A 7 -12.17 -2.41 84.28
CA ALA A 7 -12.64 -1.50 83.22
C ALA A 7 -11.84 -1.68 81.95
N LEU A 8 -12.51 -2.16 80.91
CA LEU A 8 -11.92 -2.35 79.57
C LEU A 8 -12.02 -0.99 78.78
N LEU A 9 -10.89 -0.38 78.61
CA LEU A 9 -10.75 0.84 77.81
C LEU A 9 -10.68 0.46 76.34
N VAL A 10 -11.78 0.67 75.57
CA VAL A 10 -11.80 0.50 74.09
C VAL A 10 -11.27 1.79 73.47
N SER A 11 -10.01 1.75 73.02
CA SER A 11 -9.43 2.82 72.19
C SER A 11 -9.90 2.68 70.74
N VAL A 12 -10.82 3.55 70.34
CA VAL A 12 -11.24 3.67 68.93
C VAL A 12 -10.17 4.47 68.21
N CYS A 13 -9.32 3.77 67.46
CA CYS A 13 -8.44 4.40 66.47
C CYS A 13 -9.34 4.87 65.32
N ALA A 14 -9.64 6.18 65.27
CA ALA A 14 -10.17 6.81 64.10
C ALA A 14 -9.04 6.92 63.07
N SER A 15 -9.01 5.97 62.11
CA SER A 15 -8.18 6.08 60.91
C SER A 15 -8.77 7.23 60.09
N GLY A 16 -8.22 8.43 60.24
CA GLY A 16 -8.52 9.56 59.35
C GLY A 16 -8.05 9.15 57.94
N ALA A 17 -8.95 8.96 57.01
CA ALA A 17 -8.62 8.95 55.61
C ALA A 17 -7.94 10.28 55.27
N GLN A 18 -6.64 10.27 55.10
CA GLN A 18 -5.94 11.45 54.57
C GLN A 18 -6.36 11.57 53.10
N ALA A 19 -7.20 12.56 52.81
CA ALA A 19 -7.51 12.93 51.47
C ALA A 19 -6.21 13.35 50.76
N GLU A 20 -5.85 12.67 49.71
CA GLU A 20 -4.66 12.99 48.94
C GLU A 20 -4.92 14.30 48.17
N THR A 21 -4.06 15.29 48.41
CA THR A 21 -4.17 16.58 47.72
C THR A 21 -3.15 16.65 46.60
N LEU A 22 -3.61 17.01 45.40
CA LEU A 22 -2.76 17.22 44.21
C LEU A 22 -2.79 18.72 43.85
N THR A 23 -1.60 19.34 43.74
CA THR A 23 -1.50 20.70 43.21
C THR A 23 -1.48 20.69 41.70
N LEU A 24 -2.44 21.40 41.09
CA LEU A 24 -2.54 21.54 39.65
C LEU A 24 -1.39 22.41 39.11
N SER A 25 -0.61 21.87 38.21
CA SER A 25 0.45 22.60 37.49
C SER A 25 0.23 22.54 35.98
N PRO A 26 0.58 23.63 35.26
CA PRO A 26 0.54 23.58 33.79
C PRO A 26 1.48 22.53 33.24
N THR A 27 0.92 21.57 32.53
CA THR A 27 1.64 20.47 31.90
C THR A 27 1.58 20.63 30.38
N ASP A 28 2.65 20.37 29.68
CA ASP A 28 2.65 20.41 28.21
C ASP A 28 1.94 19.17 27.68
N ILE A 29 0.93 19.38 26.87
CA ILE A 29 0.19 18.34 26.17
C ILE A 29 0.31 18.51 24.65
N THR A 30 0.28 17.40 23.93
CA THR A 30 0.28 17.41 22.47
C THR A 30 -1.07 17.91 21.94
N GLU A 31 -1.01 18.86 21.03
CA GLU A 31 -2.20 19.33 20.32
C GLU A 31 -2.40 18.49 19.06
N TRP A 32 -3.53 17.77 19.00
CA TRP A 32 -3.89 16.90 17.89
C TRP A 32 -4.85 17.61 16.93
N LYS A 33 -4.64 17.42 15.65
CA LYS A 33 -5.52 17.95 14.60
C LYS A 33 -6.03 16.85 13.72
N ALA A 34 -7.34 16.69 13.66
CA ALA A 34 -8.00 15.81 12.73
C ALA A 34 -7.85 16.33 11.30
N VAL A 35 -7.30 15.49 10.40
CA VAL A 35 -7.16 15.73 8.96
C VAL A 35 -7.62 14.50 8.20
N GLN A 36 -8.08 14.72 6.95
CA GLN A 36 -8.43 13.62 6.09
C GLN A 36 -7.19 13.10 5.36
N ALA A 37 -6.95 11.80 5.50
CA ALA A 37 -6.00 11.05 4.72
C ALA A 37 -6.70 10.30 3.60
N ARG A 38 -5.96 9.93 2.57
CA ARG A 38 -6.40 9.07 1.48
C ARG A 38 -5.52 7.83 1.43
N VAL A 39 -6.15 6.67 1.28
CA VAL A 39 -5.43 5.41 1.05
C VAL A 39 -4.88 5.41 -0.37
N GLU A 40 -3.57 5.25 -0.52
CA GLU A 40 -2.91 5.13 -1.82
C GLU A 40 -2.04 3.88 -1.88
N SER A 41 -1.90 3.29 -3.08
CA SER A 41 -0.90 2.25 -3.31
C SER A 41 0.49 2.88 -3.41
N ARG A 42 1.50 2.18 -2.91
CA ARG A 42 2.89 2.65 -3.01
C ARG A 42 3.32 2.78 -4.46
N ASP A 43 3.01 1.79 -5.27
CA ASP A 43 3.29 1.77 -6.70
C ASP A 43 2.02 1.50 -7.50
N ILE A 44 1.89 2.19 -8.62
CA ILE A 44 0.81 1.99 -9.58
C ILE A 44 1.44 1.59 -10.89
N VAL A 45 1.29 0.31 -11.25
CA VAL A 45 1.96 -0.28 -12.41
C VAL A 45 0.91 -0.71 -13.45
N PRO A 46 0.92 -0.10 -14.65
CA PRO A 46 0.01 -0.52 -15.70
C PRO A 46 0.50 -1.80 -16.39
N ALA A 47 -0.39 -2.79 -16.51
CA ALA A 47 -0.23 -3.93 -17.39
C ALA A 47 -0.65 -3.52 -18.80
N ARG A 48 0.29 -3.50 -19.75
CA ARG A 48 0.08 -2.99 -21.11
C ARG A 48 0.09 -4.08 -22.14
N ALA A 49 -0.72 -3.92 -23.19
CA ALA A 49 -0.63 -4.75 -24.39
C ALA A 49 0.71 -4.52 -25.09
N ARG A 50 1.40 -5.60 -25.46
CA ARG A 50 2.67 -5.55 -26.21
C ARG A 50 2.44 -5.56 -27.72
N ILE A 51 1.35 -6.19 -28.16
CA ILE A 51 0.91 -6.21 -29.56
C ILE A 51 -0.47 -5.54 -29.69
N GLY A 52 -0.80 -5.12 -30.89
CA GLY A 52 -2.15 -4.69 -31.25
C GLY A 52 -3.00 -5.87 -31.71
N GLY A 53 -4.31 -5.80 -31.48
CA GLY A 53 -5.24 -6.84 -31.88
C GLY A 53 -6.56 -6.76 -31.15
N VAL A 54 -7.27 -7.86 -31.09
CA VAL A 54 -8.54 -8.00 -30.36
C VAL A 54 -8.28 -8.69 -29.02
N ILE A 55 -8.88 -8.19 -27.97
CA ILE A 55 -8.84 -8.84 -26.65
C ILE A 55 -9.74 -10.07 -26.69
N GLU A 56 -9.14 -11.24 -26.82
CA GLU A 56 -9.84 -12.53 -26.86
C GLU A 56 -10.25 -13.00 -25.47
N GLU A 57 -9.33 -12.87 -24.51
CA GLU A 57 -9.54 -13.25 -23.11
C GLU A 57 -9.19 -12.09 -22.18
N LEU A 58 -9.98 -11.97 -21.13
CA LEU A 58 -9.72 -11.08 -20.00
C LEU A 58 -10.20 -11.83 -18.75
N THR A 59 -9.25 -12.22 -17.88
CA THR A 59 -9.51 -13.15 -16.77
C THR A 59 -9.58 -12.45 -15.41
N ILE A 60 -9.45 -11.13 -15.39
CA ILE A 60 -9.42 -10.33 -14.17
C ILE A 60 -10.55 -9.31 -14.15
N SER A 61 -10.89 -8.90 -12.93
CA SER A 61 -11.82 -7.81 -12.62
C SER A 61 -11.19 -6.83 -11.64
N GLU A 62 -11.77 -5.64 -11.53
CA GLU A 62 -11.36 -4.66 -10.53
C GLU A 62 -11.52 -5.23 -9.12
N GLY A 63 -10.51 -5.05 -8.28
CA GLY A 63 -10.46 -5.59 -6.93
C GLY A 63 -9.75 -6.95 -6.78
N ASP A 64 -9.53 -7.68 -7.87
CA ASP A 64 -8.84 -8.98 -7.83
C ASP A 64 -7.38 -8.84 -7.38
N LEU A 65 -6.87 -9.87 -6.72
CA LEU A 65 -5.45 -10.00 -6.40
C LEU A 65 -4.75 -10.78 -7.51
N VAL A 66 -3.60 -10.27 -7.95
CA VAL A 66 -2.78 -10.87 -9.00
C VAL A 66 -1.33 -11.02 -8.53
N THR A 67 -0.63 -11.98 -9.10
CA THR A 67 0.80 -12.19 -8.87
C THR A 67 1.61 -11.82 -10.11
N ALA A 68 2.85 -11.37 -9.89
CA ALA A 68 3.77 -11.05 -10.98
C ALA A 68 3.94 -12.22 -11.95
N GLY A 69 3.84 -11.96 -13.25
CA GLY A 69 3.91 -12.99 -14.28
C GLY A 69 2.59 -13.73 -14.54
N GLN A 70 1.54 -13.51 -13.76
CA GLN A 70 0.23 -14.11 -14.00
C GLN A 70 -0.36 -13.60 -15.32
N LYS A 71 -0.84 -14.51 -16.18
CA LYS A 71 -1.59 -14.15 -17.39
C LYS A 71 -2.95 -13.56 -16.98
N ILE A 72 -3.20 -12.33 -17.37
CA ILE A 72 -4.44 -11.58 -17.05
C ILE A 72 -5.33 -11.37 -18.26
N GLY A 73 -4.81 -11.58 -19.46
CA GLY A 73 -5.56 -11.45 -20.69
C GLY A 73 -4.80 -11.99 -21.89
N LEU A 74 -5.46 -12.05 -23.04
CA LEU A 74 -4.89 -12.44 -24.31
C LEU A 74 -5.35 -11.47 -25.40
N VAL A 75 -4.40 -10.85 -26.06
CA VAL A 75 -4.60 -10.06 -27.28
C VAL A 75 -4.20 -10.92 -28.46
N LYS A 76 -5.08 -11.03 -29.47
CA LYS A 76 -4.88 -11.81 -30.66
C LYS A 76 -4.86 -10.93 -31.90
N ASP A 77 -3.86 -11.13 -32.74
CA ASP A 77 -3.81 -10.59 -34.10
C ASP A 77 -3.82 -11.74 -35.10
N ASP A 78 -4.97 -11.94 -35.77
CA ASP A 78 -5.09 -13.01 -36.77
C ASP A 78 -4.12 -12.88 -37.94
N LYS A 79 -3.59 -11.68 -38.22
CA LYS A 79 -2.58 -11.49 -39.27
C LYS A 79 -1.29 -12.20 -38.98
N ILE A 80 -0.86 -12.26 -37.70
CA ILE A 80 0.35 -12.96 -37.28
C ILE A 80 0.22 -14.45 -37.58
N ALA A 81 -0.93 -15.05 -37.25
CA ALA A 81 -1.19 -16.46 -37.53
C ALA A 81 -1.14 -16.77 -39.04
N PHE A 82 -1.71 -15.91 -39.88
CA PHE A 82 -1.62 -16.07 -41.33
C PHE A 82 -0.20 -15.92 -41.88
N GLN A 83 0.58 -14.99 -41.31
CA GLN A 83 2.00 -14.82 -41.70
C GLN A 83 2.84 -16.03 -41.30
N ILE A 84 2.62 -16.62 -40.13
CA ILE A 84 3.29 -17.86 -39.70
C ILE A 84 2.92 -18.98 -40.64
N ALA A 85 1.64 -19.16 -40.98
CA ALA A 85 1.20 -20.20 -41.92
C ALA A 85 1.84 -20.06 -43.32
N ALA A 86 2.03 -18.83 -43.81
CA ALA A 86 2.70 -18.56 -45.08
C ALA A 86 4.18 -18.97 -45.05
N LEU A 87 4.90 -18.68 -43.93
CA LEU A 87 6.28 -19.10 -43.74
C LEU A 87 6.41 -20.62 -43.56
N ASP A 88 5.43 -21.25 -42.89
CA ASP A 88 5.40 -22.72 -42.80
C ASP A 88 5.26 -23.40 -44.18
N ALA A 89 4.41 -22.85 -45.05
CA ALA A 89 4.30 -23.33 -46.43
C ALA A 89 5.58 -23.11 -47.23
N GLN A 90 6.28 -21.99 -47.03
CA GLN A 90 7.56 -21.70 -47.68
C GLN A 90 8.68 -22.64 -47.18
N LEU A 91 8.74 -22.92 -45.86
CA LEU A 91 9.67 -23.91 -45.29
C LEU A 91 9.42 -25.28 -45.87
N ALA A 92 8.17 -25.72 -46.01
CA ALA A 92 7.83 -26.99 -46.65
C ALA A 92 8.32 -27.07 -48.10
N ALA A 93 8.21 -25.98 -48.87
CA ALA A 93 8.73 -25.90 -50.22
C ALA A 93 10.27 -26.01 -50.28
N TYR A 94 10.97 -25.27 -49.39
CA TYR A 94 12.43 -25.36 -49.31
C TYR A 94 12.91 -26.71 -48.80
N ALA A 95 12.20 -27.38 -47.90
CA ALA A 95 12.53 -28.71 -47.44
C ALA A 95 12.47 -29.73 -48.61
N ALA A 96 11.47 -29.68 -49.47
CA ALA A 96 11.38 -30.51 -50.67
C ALA A 96 12.50 -30.21 -51.69
N GLN A 97 12.90 -28.91 -51.83
CA GLN A 97 14.04 -28.53 -52.65
C GLN A 97 15.36 -29.08 -52.10
N LEU A 98 15.54 -29.01 -50.76
CA LEU A 98 16.71 -29.55 -50.08
C LEU A 98 16.85 -31.06 -50.31
N GLU A 99 15.75 -31.81 -50.14
CA GLU A 99 15.73 -33.28 -50.37
C GLU A 99 16.14 -33.61 -51.82
N THR A 100 15.64 -32.82 -52.78
CA THR A 100 16.06 -32.99 -54.20
C THR A 100 17.53 -32.66 -54.40
N ALA A 101 18.03 -31.55 -53.86
CA ALA A 101 19.42 -31.13 -53.99
C ALA A 101 20.39 -32.14 -53.32
N GLU A 102 20.04 -32.65 -52.14
CA GLU A 102 20.82 -33.69 -51.43
C GLU A 102 20.84 -34.99 -52.21
N SER A 103 19.71 -35.41 -52.80
CA SER A 103 19.66 -36.60 -53.66
C SER A 103 20.48 -36.43 -54.93
N GLU A 104 20.52 -35.21 -55.53
CA GLU A 104 21.39 -34.94 -56.69
C GLU A 104 22.88 -34.93 -56.33
N LEU A 105 23.22 -34.37 -55.15
CA LEU A 105 24.58 -34.37 -54.62
C LEU A 105 25.10 -35.80 -54.43
N GLU A 106 24.33 -36.67 -53.76
CA GLU A 106 24.67 -38.10 -53.52
C GLU A 106 24.90 -38.86 -54.82
N ARG A 107 24.03 -38.65 -55.83
CA ARG A 107 24.20 -39.17 -57.14
C ARG A 107 25.46 -38.64 -57.82
N GLY A 108 25.72 -37.34 -57.71
CA GLY A 108 26.89 -36.64 -58.22
C GLY A 108 28.21 -37.23 -57.66
N GLU A 109 28.27 -37.49 -56.36
CA GLU A 109 29.38 -38.04 -55.62
C GLU A 109 29.72 -39.45 -56.22
N THR A 110 28.69 -40.28 -56.34
CA THR A 110 28.89 -41.65 -56.96
C THR A 110 29.40 -41.59 -58.41
N LEU A 111 28.94 -40.64 -59.22
CA LEU A 111 29.35 -40.51 -60.63
C LEU A 111 30.74 -39.86 -60.78
N VAL A 112 31.19 -38.98 -59.85
CA VAL A 112 32.57 -38.48 -59.83
C VAL A 112 33.56 -39.61 -59.56
N GLU A 113 33.26 -40.51 -58.63
CA GLU A 113 34.12 -41.70 -58.36
C GLU A 113 34.28 -42.58 -59.56
N ARG A 114 33.28 -42.68 -60.45
CA ARG A 114 33.31 -43.40 -61.72
C ARG A 114 33.90 -42.60 -62.88
N GLY A 115 34.34 -41.37 -62.66
CA GLY A 115 34.92 -40.50 -63.68
C GLY A 115 33.92 -39.93 -64.70
N VAL A 116 32.62 -40.00 -64.46
CA VAL A 116 31.58 -39.57 -65.39
C VAL A 116 31.23 -38.06 -65.20
N VAL A 117 31.40 -37.53 -63.99
CA VAL A 117 31.07 -36.12 -63.64
C VAL A 117 32.34 -35.38 -63.19
N THR A 118 32.46 -34.10 -63.50
CA THR A 118 33.59 -33.26 -63.10
C THR A 118 33.50 -32.85 -61.66
N ARG A 119 34.66 -32.59 -60.98
CA ARG A 119 34.72 -32.05 -59.64
C ARG A 119 34.03 -30.62 -59.54
N GLN A 120 34.09 -29.88 -60.64
CA GLN A 120 33.42 -28.58 -60.71
C GLN A 120 31.89 -28.74 -60.61
N ARG A 121 31.30 -29.74 -61.25
CA ARG A 121 29.87 -30.02 -61.14
C ARG A 121 29.47 -30.50 -59.74
N LEU A 122 30.29 -31.31 -59.10
CA LEU A 122 30.05 -31.70 -57.71
C LEU A 122 30.06 -30.50 -56.76
N ALA A 123 31.02 -29.58 -56.91
CA ALA A 123 31.08 -28.35 -56.11
C ALA A 123 29.81 -27.50 -56.31
N GLN A 124 29.26 -27.42 -57.52
CA GLN A 124 27.97 -26.74 -57.75
C GLN A 124 26.81 -27.37 -56.97
N LEU A 125 26.69 -28.72 -57.03
CA LEU A 125 25.64 -29.44 -56.30
C LEU A 125 25.77 -29.27 -54.80
N SER A 126 26.98 -29.27 -54.26
CA SER A 126 27.24 -28.97 -52.85
C SER A 126 26.81 -27.53 -52.49
N THR A 127 27.12 -26.53 -53.34
CA THR A 127 26.70 -25.17 -53.15
C THR A 127 25.18 -25.04 -53.18
N ASP A 128 24.48 -25.74 -54.07
CA ASP A 128 23.01 -25.70 -54.15
C ASP A 128 22.35 -26.22 -52.85
N VAL A 129 22.90 -27.30 -52.26
CA VAL A 129 22.50 -27.79 -50.94
C VAL A 129 22.72 -26.76 -49.86
N GLU A 130 23.90 -26.13 -49.81
CA GLU A 130 24.22 -25.11 -48.82
C GLU A 130 23.33 -23.86 -48.96
N VAL A 131 23.07 -23.40 -50.17
CA VAL A 131 22.18 -22.27 -50.45
C VAL A 131 20.77 -22.58 -49.95
N THR A 132 20.24 -23.76 -50.24
CA THR A 132 18.90 -24.15 -49.80
C THR A 132 18.82 -24.28 -48.27
N ARG A 133 19.84 -24.86 -47.63
CA ARG A 133 19.93 -24.89 -46.15
C ARG A 133 19.92 -23.48 -45.53
N ASN A 134 20.68 -22.56 -46.10
CA ASN A 134 20.72 -21.20 -45.65
C ASN A 134 19.38 -20.46 -45.85
N GLN A 135 18.62 -20.77 -46.92
CA GLN A 135 17.29 -20.26 -47.15
C GLN A 135 16.30 -20.78 -46.08
N ILE A 136 16.36 -22.06 -45.72
CA ILE A 136 15.60 -22.65 -44.63
C ILE A 136 15.90 -21.92 -43.32
N ALA A 137 17.17 -21.82 -42.94
CA ALA A 137 17.57 -21.14 -41.70
C ALA A 137 17.11 -19.67 -41.63
N ALA A 138 17.21 -18.94 -42.74
CA ALA A 138 16.71 -17.56 -42.80
C ALA A 138 15.18 -17.47 -42.60
N THR A 139 14.42 -18.39 -43.22
CA THR A 139 12.97 -18.44 -43.11
C THR A 139 12.52 -18.89 -41.71
N GLU A 140 13.22 -19.83 -41.09
CA GLU A 140 13.01 -20.24 -39.71
C GLU A 140 13.21 -19.06 -38.73
N ALA A 141 14.27 -18.26 -38.94
CA ALA A 141 14.52 -17.08 -38.14
C ALA A 141 13.35 -16.03 -38.26
N GLN A 142 12.85 -15.85 -39.49
CA GLN A 142 11.69 -14.97 -39.71
C GLN A 142 10.42 -15.50 -39.00
N ARG A 143 10.18 -16.81 -39.08
CA ARG A 143 9.09 -17.48 -38.39
C ARG A 143 9.20 -17.33 -36.86
N ALA A 144 10.40 -17.47 -36.30
CA ALA A 144 10.64 -17.35 -34.89
C ALA A 144 10.28 -15.95 -34.37
N VAL A 145 10.54 -14.87 -35.15
CA VAL A 145 10.15 -13.50 -34.81
C VAL A 145 8.63 -13.37 -34.67
N LEU A 146 7.87 -13.93 -35.62
CA LEU A 146 6.40 -13.87 -35.59
C LEU A 146 5.83 -14.73 -34.46
N THR A 147 6.40 -15.88 -34.19
CA THR A 147 6.01 -16.72 -33.05
C THR A 147 6.25 -16.01 -31.71
N GLN A 148 7.36 -15.26 -31.61
CA GLN A 148 7.61 -14.42 -30.43
C GLN A 148 6.56 -13.31 -30.29
N GLN A 149 6.18 -12.65 -31.39
CA GLN A 149 5.11 -11.64 -31.39
C GLN A 149 3.76 -12.25 -30.97
N GLU A 150 3.42 -13.44 -31.44
CA GLU A 150 2.21 -14.16 -31.03
C GLU A 150 2.22 -14.43 -29.51
N THR A 151 3.35 -14.87 -28.97
CA THR A 151 3.55 -15.10 -27.52
C THR A 151 3.37 -13.80 -26.72
N GLU A 152 3.80 -12.67 -27.27
CA GLU A 152 3.64 -11.34 -26.66
C GLU A 152 2.18 -10.86 -26.63
N GLY A 153 1.27 -11.55 -27.27
CA GLY A 153 -0.18 -11.35 -27.13
C GLY A 153 -0.70 -11.66 -25.73
N ALA A 154 0.01 -12.51 -24.97
CA ALA A 154 -0.32 -12.73 -23.57
C ALA A 154 -0.01 -11.47 -22.73
N VAL A 155 -1.05 -10.90 -22.13
CA VAL A 155 -0.91 -9.79 -21.18
C VAL A 155 -0.66 -10.36 -19.80
N ILE A 156 0.45 -9.98 -19.19
CA ILE A 156 0.87 -10.47 -17.87
C ILE A 156 0.84 -9.36 -16.84
N ALA A 157 0.55 -9.70 -15.58
CA ALA A 157 0.66 -8.80 -14.45
C ALA A 157 2.14 -8.46 -14.20
N PRO A 158 2.52 -7.16 -14.17
CA PRO A 158 3.92 -6.75 -13.99
C PRO A 158 4.41 -6.85 -12.55
N ALA A 159 3.50 -6.92 -11.58
CA ALA A 159 3.82 -6.98 -10.15
C ALA A 159 2.71 -7.70 -9.37
N ASP A 160 3.05 -8.14 -8.15
CA ASP A 160 2.07 -8.60 -7.18
C ASP A 160 1.24 -7.42 -6.68
N GLY A 161 -0.06 -7.60 -6.56
CA GLY A 161 -0.91 -6.52 -6.06
C GLY A 161 -2.39 -6.68 -6.37
N ARG A 162 -3.12 -5.59 -6.18
CA ARG A 162 -4.56 -5.52 -6.43
C ARG A 162 -4.85 -4.78 -7.73
N VAL A 163 -5.74 -5.33 -8.53
CA VAL A 163 -6.24 -4.68 -9.77
C VAL A 163 -7.09 -3.47 -9.37
N LEU A 164 -6.64 -2.28 -9.76
CA LEU A 164 -7.33 -1.01 -9.46
C LEU A 164 -8.36 -0.65 -10.51
N THR A 165 -7.98 -0.78 -11.80
CA THR A 165 -8.85 -0.47 -12.94
C THR A 165 -8.60 -1.43 -14.09
N VAL A 166 -9.65 -1.73 -14.85
CA VAL A 166 -9.60 -2.56 -16.06
C VAL A 166 -10.31 -1.79 -17.20
N PRO A 167 -9.62 -0.81 -17.84
CA PRO A 167 -10.21 -0.02 -18.92
C PRO A 167 -10.50 -0.85 -20.18
N ALA A 168 -9.81 -1.97 -20.34
CA ALA A 168 -9.97 -2.87 -21.47
C ALA A 168 -11.22 -3.73 -21.35
N THR A 169 -11.85 -4.04 -22.49
CA THR A 169 -13.04 -4.89 -22.53
C THR A 169 -12.81 -6.05 -23.50
N ARG A 170 -13.26 -7.24 -23.13
CA ARG A 170 -13.20 -8.41 -24.02
C ARG A 170 -13.93 -8.11 -25.34
N GLY A 171 -13.30 -8.45 -26.46
CA GLY A 171 -13.80 -8.19 -27.81
C GLY A 171 -13.46 -6.81 -28.37
N SER A 172 -12.90 -5.89 -27.58
CA SER A 172 -12.42 -4.61 -28.08
C SER A 172 -11.07 -4.72 -28.78
N VAL A 173 -10.81 -3.79 -29.69
CA VAL A 173 -9.48 -3.62 -30.31
C VAL A 173 -8.61 -2.79 -29.38
N ILE A 174 -7.34 -3.22 -29.24
CA ILE A 174 -6.35 -2.52 -28.43
C ILE A 174 -5.10 -2.26 -29.26
N MET A 175 -4.42 -1.14 -28.98
CA MET A 175 -3.14 -0.78 -29.59
C MET A 175 -1.95 -1.18 -28.73
N PRO A 176 -0.75 -1.39 -29.32
CA PRO A 176 0.45 -1.61 -28.54
C PRO A 176 0.72 -0.47 -27.57
N GLY A 177 1.02 -0.78 -26.32
CA GLY A 177 1.29 0.20 -25.27
C GLY A 177 0.05 0.67 -24.49
N GLU A 178 -1.17 0.38 -24.94
CA GLU A 178 -2.38 0.71 -24.19
C GLU A 178 -2.51 -0.13 -22.91
N PRO A 179 -2.98 0.47 -21.81
CA PRO A 179 -3.18 -0.25 -20.55
C PRO A 179 -4.41 -1.19 -20.65
N VAL A 180 -4.20 -2.45 -20.32
CA VAL A 180 -5.25 -3.46 -20.15
C VAL A 180 -5.80 -3.42 -18.73
N ALA A 181 -4.92 -3.25 -17.75
CA ALA A 181 -5.26 -3.11 -16.35
C ALA A 181 -4.22 -2.23 -15.64
N THR A 182 -4.60 -1.68 -14.49
CA THR A 182 -3.70 -0.96 -13.60
C THR A 182 -3.64 -1.70 -12.28
N ILE A 183 -2.44 -2.01 -11.80
CA ILE A 183 -2.21 -2.80 -10.58
C ILE A 183 -1.56 -1.91 -9.53
N GLY A 184 -2.16 -1.87 -8.35
CA GLY A 184 -1.58 -1.27 -7.16
C GLY A 184 -0.72 -2.28 -6.44
N SER A 185 0.57 -1.98 -6.28
CA SER A 185 1.57 -2.87 -5.70
C SER A 185 2.36 -2.19 -4.57
N GLY A 186 3.22 -2.95 -3.87
CA GLY A 186 4.10 -2.43 -2.82
C GLY A 186 3.40 -2.10 -1.49
N GLY A 187 2.13 -2.50 -1.31
CA GLY A 187 1.33 -2.20 -0.14
C GLY A 187 0.64 -0.83 -0.23
N PHE A 188 -0.03 -0.48 0.88
CA PHE A 188 -0.80 0.77 0.99
C PHE A 188 -0.19 1.69 2.04
N TYR A 189 -0.43 2.97 1.88
CA TYR A 189 -0.09 4.00 2.84
C TYR A 189 -1.20 5.06 2.87
N LEU A 190 -1.17 5.91 3.88
CA LEU A 190 -2.10 7.02 3.98
C LEU A 190 -1.42 8.30 3.53
N ARG A 191 -1.95 8.95 2.52
CA ARG A 191 -1.51 10.27 2.08
C ARG A 191 -2.36 11.34 2.72
N LEU A 192 -1.72 12.23 3.47
CA LEU A 192 -2.39 13.39 4.09
C LEU A 192 -2.04 14.67 3.34
N ALA A 193 -2.97 15.63 3.46
CA ALA A 193 -2.77 17.01 3.02
C ALA A 193 -2.98 17.94 4.20
N VAL A 194 -1.89 18.29 4.88
CA VAL A 194 -1.89 19.13 6.10
C VAL A 194 -1.80 20.60 5.71
N PRO A 195 -2.63 21.50 6.28
CA PRO A 195 -2.53 22.93 6.03
C PRO A 195 -1.12 23.47 6.33
N GLU A 196 -0.59 24.34 5.47
CA GLU A 196 0.77 24.89 5.52
C GLU A 196 1.13 25.49 6.89
N ARG A 197 0.17 26.15 7.56
CA ARG A 197 0.39 26.74 8.90
C ARG A 197 0.86 25.73 9.95
N PHE A 198 0.64 24.42 9.73
CA PHE A 198 1.07 23.35 10.62
C PHE A 198 2.32 22.61 10.09
N ALA A 199 2.86 23.01 8.94
CA ALA A 199 4.00 22.37 8.32
C ALA A 199 5.24 22.32 9.22
N GLY A 200 5.46 23.38 10.00
CA GLY A 200 6.61 23.48 10.91
C GLY A 200 6.56 22.53 12.12
N SER A 201 5.38 21.96 12.40
CA SER A 201 5.21 21.00 13.50
C SER A 201 5.26 19.54 13.05
N LEU A 202 5.37 19.30 11.73
CA LEU A 202 5.45 17.95 11.19
C LEU A 202 6.89 17.43 11.29
N GLU A 203 7.07 16.34 11.99
CA GLU A 203 8.37 15.66 12.11
C GLU A 203 8.29 14.25 11.53
N ALA A 204 9.29 13.89 10.72
CA ALA A 204 9.40 12.52 10.23
C ALA A 204 9.59 11.55 11.41
N GLY A 205 8.83 10.45 11.41
CA GLY A 205 8.82 9.50 12.52
C GLY A 205 7.76 9.78 13.59
N ALA A 206 7.08 10.94 13.54
CA ALA A 206 6.00 11.26 14.48
C ALA A 206 4.88 10.21 14.42
N GLU A 207 4.31 9.90 15.57
CA GLU A 207 3.16 9.03 15.70
C GLU A 207 1.89 9.74 15.22
N ILE A 208 1.07 9.03 14.47
CA ILE A 208 -0.18 9.49 13.90
C ILE A 208 -1.29 8.54 14.38
N ARG A 209 -2.36 9.09 14.92
CA ARG A 209 -3.54 8.32 15.31
C ARG A 209 -4.45 8.13 14.10
N VAL A 210 -4.82 6.90 13.80
CA VAL A 210 -5.64 6.56 12.62
C VAL A 210 -6.97 6.00 13.12
N ALA A 211 -8.06 6.70 12.84
CA ALA A 211 -9.41 6.22 13.15
C ALA A 211 -9.89 5.30 12.02
N THR A 212 -9.77 3.99 12.19
CA THR A 212 -10.21 3.00 11.20
C THR A 212 -11.29 2.10 11.80
N GLY A 213 -12.54 2.26 11.35
CA GLY A 213 -13.62 1.30 11.65
C GLY A 213 -13.98 1.09 13.13
N GLY A 214 -13.61 2.02 14.01
CA GLY A 214 -13.88 1.94 15.46
C GLY A 214 -12.69 1.44 16.29
N GLU A 215 -11.60 1.05 15.66
CA GLU A 215 -10.32 0.76 16.33
C GLU A 215 -9.31 1.87 15.99
N GLU A 216 -8.59 2.33 16.98
CA GLU A 216 -7.47 3.24 16.79
C GLU A 216 -6.24 2.44 16.38
N ALA A 217 -5.72 2.73 15.21
CA ALA A 217 -4.45 2.19 14.76
C ALA A 217 -3.36 3.27 14.86
N ALA A 218 -2.18 2.89 15.29
CA ALA A 218 -1.02 3.76 15.26
C ALA A 218 -0.39 3.74 13.85
N GLY A 219 -0.16 4.92 13.30
CA GLY A 219 0.64 5.12 12.09
C GLY A 219 1.91 5.89 12.42
N ARG A 220 2.85 5.90 11.49
CA ARG A 220 4.07 6.70 11.59
C ARG A 220 4.23 7.59 10.38
N LEU A 221 4.52 8.85 10.60
CA LEU A 221 4.81 9.81 9.53
C LEU A 221 6.14 9.43 8.84
N ALA A 222 6.03 8.76 7.69
CA ALA A 222 7.19 8.20 7.00
C ALA A 222 7.92 9.23 6.13
N LYS A 223 7.16 10.13 5.49
CA LYS A 223 7.73 11.09 4.56
C LYS A 223 6.92 12.38 4.54
N ILE A 224 7.64 13.52 4.50
CA ILE A 224 7.07 14.84 4.31
C ILE A 224 7.62 15.38 2.98
N TYR A 225 6.72 15.80 2.10
CA TYR A 225 7.14 16.39 0.82
C TYR A 225 7.42 17.88 0.99
N PRO A 226 8.58 18.37 0.52
CA PRO A 226 8.97 19.75 0.76
C PRO A 226 8.21 20.76 -0.10
N GLN A 227 7.31 20.28 -0.97
CA GLN A 227 6.51 21.12 -1.85
C GLN A 227 5.15 21.42 -1.21
N ILE A 228 4.77 22.70 -1.22
CA ILE A 228 3.45 23.15 -0.83
C ILE A 228 2.56 23.20 -2.07
N ASP A 229 1.46 22.47 -2.04
CA ASP A 229 0.46 22.45 -3.10
C ASP A 229 -0.87 22.97 -2.56
N ASN A 230 -1.40 24.02 -3.18
CA ASN A 230 -2.68 24.66 -2.78
C ASN A 230 -2.76 25.00 -1.27
N GLY A 231 -1.64 25.50 -0.68
CA GLY A 231 -1.56 25.85 0.74
C GLY A 231 -1.54 24.64 1.68
N ARG A 232 -1.14 23.47 1.18
CA ARG A 232 -1.03 22.22 1.93
C ARG A 232 0.31 21.55 1.71
N VAL A 233 0.82 20.97 2.77
CA VAL A 233 1.98 20.06 2.74
C VAL A 233 1.46 18.64 2.62
N ILE A 234 2.03 17.89 1.68
CA ILE A 234 1.72 16.48 1.50
C ILE A 234 2.66 15.66 2.37
N ALA A 235 2.11 14.66 3.03
CA ALA A 235 2.86 13.72 3.84
C ALA A 235 2.30 12.31 3.71
N ASP A 236 3.17 11.32 3.81
CA ASP A 236 2.82 9.91 3.74
C ASP A 236 2.99 9.27 5.13
N VAL A 237 1.99 8.52 5.55
CA VAL A 237 1.95 7.78 6.81
C VAL A 237 1.93 6.29 6.54
N GLU A 238 2.86 5.58 7.13
CA GLU A 238 2.87 4.12 7.15
C GLU A 238 2.05 3.60 8.33
N VAL A 239 1.22 2.60 8.05
CA VAL A 239 0.39 1.91 9.04
C VAL A 239 0.67 0.42 8.91
N GLU A 240 1.05 -0.25 10.00
CA GLU A 240 1.51 -1.66 9.95
C GLU A 240 0.47 -2.64 9.40
N LYS A 241 -0.82 -2.37 9.60
CA LYS A 241 -1.92 -3.22 9.15
C LYS A 241 -3.03 -2.39 8.52
N LEU A 242 -2.67 -1.69 7.44
CA LEU A 242 -3.68 -1.02 6.64
C LEU A 242 -4.33 -2.05 5.71
N ASP A 243 -5.20 -2.90 6.28
CA ASP A 243 -6.05 -3.79 5.48
C ASP A 243 -7.24 -2.99 4.96
N THR A 244 -7.11 -2.52 3.74
CA THR A 244 -8.19 -1.80 3.09
C THR A 244 -8.54 -2.46 1.78
N ALA A 245 -9.83 -2.76 1.64
CA ALA A 245 -10.37 -3.23 0.38
C ALA A 245 -10.46 -2.10 -0.67
N PHE A 246 -10.35 -0.84 -0.25
CA PHE A 246 -10.64 0.32 -1.08
C PHE A 246 -9.46 1.27 -1.18
N VAL A 247 -8.85 1.35 -2.35
CA VAL A 247 -7.90 2.42 -2.71
C VAL A 247 -8.68 3.72 -2.91
N ASN A 248 -8.06 4.86 -2.58
CA ASN A 248 -8.67 6.18 -2.52
C ASN A 248 -9.74 6.37 -1.44
N ALA A 249 -9.94 5.41 -0.54
CA ALA A 249 -10.78 5.60 0.63
C ALA A 249 -10.26 6.78 1.48
N ARG A 250 -11.19 7.51 2.09
CA ARG A 250 -10.84 8.59 3.03
C ARG A 250 -10.86 8.04 4.44
N VAL A 251 -9.79 8.31 5.17
CA VAL A 251 -9.60 7.92 6.56
C VAL A 251 -9.34 9.18 7.36
N LEU A 252 -9.96 9.30 8.53
CA LEU A 252 -9.68 10.40 9.45
C LEU A 252 -8.43 10.03 10.26
N VAL A 253 -7.47 10.94 10.31
CA VAL A 253 -6.24 10.78 11.09
C VAL A 253 -6.01 11.99 11.96
N GLU A 254 -5.40 11.80 13.12
CA GLU A 254 -4.99 12.89 14.00
C GLU A 254 -3.48 13.06 13.93
N VAL A 255 -3.08 14.28 13.60
CA VAL A 255 -1.69 14.67 13.41
C VAL A 255 -1.27 15.57 14.55
N PRO A 256 -0.10 15.36 15.19
CA PRO A 256 0.42 16.28 16.19
C PRO A 256 0.85 17.58 15.51
N ILE A 257 0.27 18.71 15.93
CA ILE A 257 0.53 20.02 15.32
C ILE A 257 1.30 20.96 16.24
N GLY A 258 1.63 20.53 17.45
CA GLY A 258 2.37 21.32 18.43
C GLY A 258 2.11 20.83 19.84
N SER A 259 2.54 21.63 20.82
CA SER A 259 2.24 21.43 22.22
C SER A 259 1.65 22.70 22.82
N ARG A 260 0.78 22.53 23.81
CA ARG A 260 0.22 23.63 24.61
C ARG A 260 0.20 23.26 26.07
N LYS A 261 0.16 24.29 26.93
CA LYS A 261 0.00 24.08 28.36
C LYS A 261 -1.46 23.88 28.71
N ALA A 262 -1.74 22.82 29.46
CA ALA A 262 -3.06 22.53 30.00
C ALA A 262 -2.95 22.16 31.48
N LEU A 263 -4.06 22.33 32.21
CA LEU A 263 -4.19 21.82 33.58
C LEU A 263 -4.76 20.40 33.47
N LEU A 264 -4.03 19.44 34.03
CA LEU A 264 -4.44 18.04 34.07
C LEU A 264 -4.82 17.65 35.48
N ALA A 265 -5.96 16.98 35.62
CA ALA A 265 -6.41 16.45 36.90
C ALA A 265 -6.71 14.96 36.75
N PRO A 266 -6.53 14.15 37.79
CA PRO A 266 -6.95 12.77 37.80
C PRO A 266 -8.45 12.65 37.58
N LEU A 267 -8.84 11.69 36.73
CA LEU A 267 -10.26 11.48 36.41
C LEU A 267 -11.09 11.07 37.64
N ASP A 268 -10.45 10.40 38.61
CA ASP A 268 -11.05 10.00 39.88
C ASP A 268 -11.30 11.19 40.83
N ALA A 269 -10.70 12.36 40.59
CA ALA A 269 -10.98 13.58 41.33
C ALA A 269 -12.20 14.35 40.80
N VAL A 270 -12.83 13.86 39.73
CA VAL A 270 -14.02 14.46 39.12
C VAL A 270 -15.27 13.70 39.55
N VAL A 271 -16.27 14.41 40.00
CA VAL A 271 -17.58 13.86 40.38
C VAL A 271 -18.66 14.44 39.48
N ASN A 272 -19.32 13.60 38.70
CA ASN A 272 -20.46 14.02 37.87
C ASN A 272 -21.75 13.97 38.70
N ARG A 273 -22.45 15.11 38.78
CA ARG A 273 -23.78 15.21 39.40
C ARG A 273 -24.75 15.89 38.43
N HIS A 274 -25.78 15.16 38.06
CA HIS A 274 -26.81 15.64 37.14
C HIS A 274 -26.30 16.20 35.81
N GLY A 275 -25.20 15.67 35.29
CA GLY A 275 -24.59 16.09 34.05
C GLY A 275 -23.64 17.27 34.16
N ILE A 276 -23.31 17.70 35.40
CA ILE A 276 -22.32 18.73 35.69
C ILE A 276 -21.16 18.07 36.42
N ASP A 277 -19.95 18.37 35.96
CA ASP A 277 -18.71 17.88 36.57
C ASP A 277 -18.25 18.83 37.68
N PHE A 278 -17.89 18.28 38.81
CA PHE A 278 -17.41 19.00 39.97
C PHE A 278 -16.05 18.44 40.41
N MET A 279 -15.22 19.33 40.95
CA MET A 279 -13.99 18.99 41.63
C MET A 279 -13.94 19.63 43.01
N SER A 280 -13.42 18.88 43.99
CA SER A 280 -13.16 19.36 45.33
C SER A 280 -11.79 20.07 45.35
N VAL A 281 -11.80 21.36 45.69
CA VAL A 281 -10.60 22.20 45.71
C VAL A 281 -10.42 22.79 47.12
N GLU A 282 -9.19 22.73 47.64
CA GLU A 282 -8.83 23.41 48.91
C GLU A 282 -8.69 24.90 48.66
N ASP A 283 -9.49 25.71 49.37
CA ASP A 283 -9.45 27.18 49.32
C ASP A 283 -8.29 27.71 50.18
N HIS A 284 -8.01 29.02 50.12
CA HIS A 284 -6.93 29.69 50.85
C HIS A 284 -6.99 29.51 52.37
N ASP A 285 -8.18 29.27 52.91
CA ASP A 285 -8.42 29.04 54.32
C ASP A 285 -8.31 27.55 54.72
N GLY A 286 -7.92 26.66 53.81
CA GLY A 286 -7.84 25.21 54.02
C GLY A 286 -9.20 24.51 53.99
N ALA A 287 -10.27 25.21 53.62
CA ALA A 287 -11.60 24.62 53.47
C ALA A 287 -11.76 23.97 52.09
N VAL A 288 -12.35 22.77 52.06
CA VAL A 288 -12.64 22.05 50.79
C VAL A 288 -13.97 22.60 50.23
N VAL A 289 -13.91 23.14 49.02
CA VAL A 289 -15.05 23.69 48.30
C VAL A 289 -15.24 22.96 46.99
N GLU A 290 -16.47 22.54 46.68
CA GLU A 290 -16.80 21.99 45.37
C GLU A 290 -16.93 23.10 44.33
N ARG A 291 -16.18 22.96 43.21
CA ARG A 291 -16.26 23.87 42.06
C ARG A 291 -16.73 23.12 40.84
N ALA A 292 -17.68 23.72 40.12
CA ALA A 292 -18.06 23.20 38.80
C ALA A 292 -16.93 23.43 37.83
N VAL A 293 -16.59 22.38 37.04
CA VAL A 293 -15.50 22.41 36.09
C VAL A 293 -15.99 22.06 34.69
N ILE A 294 -15.28 22.51 33.68
CA ILE A 294 -15.46 22.07 32.29
C ILE A 294 -14.25 21.22 31.93
N LEU A 295 -14.52 19.98 31.57
CA LEU A 295 -13.49 19.03 31.18
C LEU A 295 -13.22 19.12 29.68
N GLY A 296 -11.99 18.86 29.30
CA GLY A 296 -11.53 18.61 27.93
C GLY A 296 -11.42 17.13 27.64
N ALA A 297 -10.47 16.79 26.81
CA ALA A 297 -10.20 15.40 26.46
C ALA A 297 -9.44 14.67 27.59
N GLU A 298 -9.76 13.38 27.76
CA GLU A 298 -8.92 12.46 28.52
C GLU A 298 -7.56 12.33 27.80
N GLN A 299 -6.51 12.19 28.59
CA GLN A 299 -5.16 12.07 28.07
C GLN A 299 -4.74 10.60 27.99
N ASP A 300 -3.93 10.29 26.97
CA ASP A 300 -3.37 8.97 26.73
C ASP A 300 -1.87 8.94 27.01
N GLY A 301 -1.26 7.75 26.90
CA GLY A 301 0.17 7.56 27.05
C GLY A 301 0.67 7.88 28.47
N ASP A 302 1.69 8.72 28.58
CA ASP A 302 2.31 9.09 29.88
C ASP A 302 1.36 9.81 30.83
N ASN A 303 0.29 10.41 30.29
CA ASN A 303 -0.73 11.12 31.05
C ASN A 303 -2.04 10.34 31.17
N ALA A 304 -2.04 9.03 30.90
CA ALA A 304 -3.23 8.19 30.98
C ALA A 304 -3.91 8.26 32.35
N GLY A 305 -5.23 8.37 32.36
CA GLY A 305 -6.02 8.55 33.58
C GLY A 305 -6.10 10.00 34.07
N LEU A 306 -5.50 10.94 33.36
CA LEU A 306 -5.68 12.38 33.58
C LEU A 306 -6.66 12.95 32.56
N VAL A 307 -7.44 13.92 32.98
CA VAL A 307 -8.35 14.68 32.12
C VAL A 307 -7.95 16.17 32.13
N GLU A 308 -8.04 16.78 30.98
CA GLU A 308 -7.83 18.22 30.87
C GLU A 308 -8.96 19.00 31.55
N VAL A 309 -8.60 20.00 32.31
CA VAL A 309 -9.57 20.93 32.89
C VAL A 309 -9.47 22.29 32.20
N ILE A 310 -10.50 22.59 31.40
CA ILE A 310 -10.55 23.80 30.57
C ILE A 310 -10.90 25.04 31.44
N SER A 311 -11.78 24.89 32.43
CA SER A 311 -12.18 25.96 33.30
C SER A 311 -12.73 25.47 34.65
N GLY A 312 -12.83 26.36 35.62
CA GLY A 312 -13.31 26.09 36.98
C GLY A 312 -12.19 26.02 38.02
N VAL A 313 -10.95 25.77 37.60
CA VAL A 313 -9.77 25.74 38.45
C VAL A 313 -8.63 26.52 37.82
N SER A 314 -7.62 26.86 38.60
CA SER A 314 -6.44 27.61 38.20
C SER A 314 -5.15 26.88 38.55
N ALA A 315 -4.06 27.27 37.89
CA ALA A 315 -2.72 26.76 38.24
C ALA A 315 -2.41 27.13 39.71
N GLY A 316 -1.96 26.13 40.48
CA GLY A 316 -1.69 26.27 41.90
C GLY A 316 -2.86 25.86 42.82
N ASP A 317 -4.06 25.65 42.29
CA ASP A 317 -5.17 25.11 43.08
C ASP A 317 -4.83 23.67 43.51
N LYS A 318 -5.21 23.32 44.74
CA LYS A 318 -5.05 21.99 45.31
C LYS A 318 -6.37 21.22 45.18
N VAL A 319 -6.33 20.19 44.41
CA VAL A 319 -7.46 19.26 44.21
C VAL A 319 -7.41 18.17 45.23
N VAL A 320 -8.52 17.90 45.87
CA VAL A 320 -8.68 16.86 46.89
C VAL A 320 -9.31 15.65 46.24
N ARG A 321 -8.64 14.51 46.31
CA ARG A 321 -9.21 13.23 45.90
C ARG A 321 -10.21 12.72 46.94
N PRO A 322 -11.38 12.22 46.50
CA PRO A 322 -12.41 11.71 47.42
C PRO A 322 -11.98 10.43 48.15
#